data_811fcb1bda1b3a6d88aca34e8e4cdd5d
#
_entry.id   811fcb1bda1b3a6d88aca34e8e4cdd5d
#
_cell.length_a   1.000
_cell.length_b   1.000
_cell.length_c   1.000
_cell.angle_alpha   90.00
_cell.angle_beta   90.00
_cell.angle_gamma   90.00
#
_symmetry.space_group_name_H-M   'P 1'
#
loop_
_entity.id
_entity.type
_entity.pdbx_description
1 polymer ?
#
loop_
_entity_poly.entity_id
_entity_poly.type
_entity_poly.pdbx_seq_one_letter_code
_entity_poly.pdbx_strand_id
1 'polypeptide(L)'
;ELFGYEEGAFTGAKKGGRPGLFELAHKGTLFLDEVEGMSPALQIKLLRALQEREVMRVGGNRIIHVDVRVVAATNEALEQKVREGSFRRDLYYRLSTLPVLIPPLTERGDDMFLLTDHFRRELGGTFRLSEPVKDFFRRHAWPGNIRELRNAVEYFIYTGHEDIGMEDLPPTLFLSEGPALRPAAPPVPAEPSGSFQFVLSRLYAASEAGTPMGRETLLREAREARVPLSQREVRDILADMAAQGLARVSRGRGGSQL
;
A
#
# COMPACT_ATOMS: atom_id res chain seq x y z
N GLU A 1 14.01 6.32 -21.14
CA GLU A 1 13.31 5.17 -21.75
C GLU A 1 11.80 5.35 -21.81
N LEU A 2 11.14 5.86 -20.77
CA LEU A 2 9.67 5.96 -20.67
C LEU A 2 9.06 6.86 -21.78
N PHE A 3 9.66 8.03 -22.03
CA PHE A 3 9.16 9.03 -23.00
C PHE A 3 9.98 9.07 -24.31
N GLY A 4 11.05 8.27 -24.45
CA GLY A 4 11.91 8.31 -25.61
C GLY A 4 12.78 9.58 -25.72
N TYR A 5 13.58 9.66 -26.77
CA TYR A 5 14.46 10.80 -27.04
C TYR A 5 14.66 11.00 -28.54
N GLU A 6 14.92 12.24 -28.95
CA GLU A 6 15.33 12.59 -30.29
C GLU A 6 16.85 12.51 -30.44
N GLU A 7 17.32 12.43 -31.68
CA GLU A 7 18.75 12.50 -32.00
C GLU A 7 19.36 13.79 -31.42
N GLY A 8 20.52 13.65 -30.76
CA GLY A 8 21.21 14.81 -30.16
C GLY A 8 20.65 15.26 -28.80
N ALA A 9 19.65 14.60 -28.22
CA ALA A 9 19.07 14.98 -26.93
C ALA A 9 20.07 14.96 -25.77
N PHE A 10 21.11 14.14 -25.87
CA PHE A 10 22.23 14.04 -24.91
C PHE A 10 23.44 13.38 -25.56
N THR A 11 24.61 13.48 -24.91
CA THR A 11 25.83 12.79 -25.37
C THR A 11 25.65 11.27 -25.36
N GLY A 12 25.70 10.63 -26.54
CA GLY A 12 25.44 9.21 -26.71
C GLY A 12 24.02 8.86 -27.19
N ALA A 13 23.16 9.85 -27.49
CA ALA A 13 21.88 9.60 -28.14
C ALA A 13 22.08 8.92 -29.48
N LYS A 14 21.34 7.84 -29.75
CA LYS A 14 21.44 7.10 -31.02
C LYS A 14 20.97 7.98 -32.20
N LYS A 15 21.63 7.79 -33.36
CA LYS A 15 21.21 8.42 -34.62
C LYS A 15 19.78 8.00 -34.96
N GLY A 16 18.90 8.97 -35.20
CA GLY A 16 17.45 8.75 -35.37
C GLY A 16 16.61 8.69 -34.10
N GLY A 17 17.21 8.88 -32.90
CA GLY A 17 16.50 8.86 -31.65
C GLY A 17 15.99 7.47 -31.23
N ARG A 18 15.08 7.43 -30.25
CA ARG A 18 14.40 6.19 -29.80
C ARG A 18 12.97 6.51 -29.32
N PRO A 19 11.96 5.76 -29.76
CA PRO A 19 10.62 5.89 -29.22
C PRO A 19 10.57 5.50 -27.74
N GLY A 20 9.67 6.13 -26.99
CA GLY A 20 9.42 5.83 -25.58
C GLY A 20 8.45 4.67 -25.38
N LEU A 21 8.43 4.14 -24.15
CA LEU A 21 7.52 3.04 -23.80
C LEU A 21 6.04 3.45 -23.96
N PHE A 22 5.68 4.71 -23.73
CA PHE A 22 4.32 5.20 -23.97
C PHE A 22 3.94 5.11 -25.46
N GLU A 23 4.85 5.42 -26.36
CA GLU A 23 4.60 5.29 -27.80
C GLU A 23 4.43 3.81 -28.19
N LEU A 24 5.30 2.95 -27.68
CA LEU A 24 5.27 1.50 -27.94
C LEU A 24 4.03 0.82 -27.37
N ALA A 25 3.51 1.32 -26.25
CA ALA A 25 2.32 0.80 -25.60
C ALA A 25 1.01 1.38 -26.17
N HIS A 26 1.05 2.15 -27.29
CA HIS A 26 -0.15 2.75 -27.90
C HIS A 26 -1.22 1.69 -28.19
N LYS A 27 -2.45 1.93 -27.75
CA LYS A 27 -3.61 1.02 -27.78
C LYS A 27 -3.41 -0.26 -26.93
N GLY A 28 -2.45 -0.26 -26.04
CA GLY A 28 -2.16 -1.36 -25.13
C GLY A 28 -2.15 -0.92 -23.66
N THR A 29 -1.46 -1.72 -22.85
CA THR A 29 -1.29 -1.48 -21.42
C THR A 29 0.18 -1.26 -21.09
N LEU A 30 0.48 -0.22 -20.32
CA LEU A 30 1.80 0.06 -19.77
C LEU A 30 1.76 -0.21 -18.25
N PHE A 31 2.59 -1.14 -17.80
CA PHE A 31 2.80 -1.40 -16.39
C PHE A 31 4.00 -0.59 -15.89
N LEU A 32 3.79 0.18 -14.83
CA LEU A 32 4.80 1.00 -14.16
C LEU A 32 5.01 0.47 -12.76
N ASP A 33 6.18 -0.08 -12.48
CA ASP A 33 6.55 -0.55 -11.16
C ASP A 33 7.33 0.54 -10.40
N GLU A 34 7.25 0.52 -9.07
CA GLU A 34 7.96 1.42 -8.16
C GLU A 34 7.76 2.91 -8.52
N VAL A 35 6.50 3.32 -8.75
CA VAL A 35 6.19 4.69 -9.17
C VAL A 35 6.56 5.74 -8.12
N GLU A 36 6.67 5.37 -6.85
CA GLU A 36 7.11 6.22 -5.73
C GLU A 36 8.54 6.74 -5.91
N GLY A 37 9.40 6.00 -6.61
CA GLY A 37 10.79 6.37 -6.92
C GLY A 37 10.94 7.37 -8.07
N MET A 38 9.86 7.80 -8.70
CA MET A 38 9.93 8.72 -9.83
C MET A 38 10.42 10.11 -9.44
N SER A 39 11.38 10.66 -10.19
CA SER A 39 11.81 12.04 -10.03
C SER A 39 10.66 13.04 -10.29
N PRO A 40 10.67 14.24 -9.68
CA PRO A 40 9.63 15.25 -9.89
C PRO A 40 9.40 15.60 -11.36
N ALA A 41 10.46 15.64 -12.15
CA ALA A 41 10.36 15.90 -13.59
C ALA A 41 9.63 14.79 -14.36
N LEU A 42 9.83 13.51 -13.96
CA LEU A 42 9.11 12.38 -14.54
C LEU A 42 7.64 12.37 -14.10
N GLN A 43 7.36 12.72 -12.86
CA GLN A 43 5.98 12.83 -12.36
C GLN A 43 5.16 13.83 -13.18
N ILE A 44 5.74 14.99 -13.55
CA ILE A 44 5.07 16.00 -14.39
C ILE A 44 4.77 15.44 -15.79
N LYS A 45 5.73 14.77 -16.40
CA LYS A 45 5.56 14.16 -17.72
C LYS A 45 4.52 13.03 -17.70
N LEU A 46 4.52 12.20 -16.67
CA LEU A 46 3.55 11.14 -16.48
C LEU A 46 2.13 11.71 -16.31
N LEU A 47 1.97 12.78 -15.51
CA LEU A 47 0.69 13.44 -15.34
C LEU A 47 0.12 13.93 -16.66
N ARG A 48 0.93 14.59 -17.52
CA ARG A 48 0.52 15.03 -18.85
C ARG A 48 0.11 13.85 -19.74
N ALA A 49 0.89 12.78 -19.76
CA ALA A 49 0.57 11.58 -20.52
C ALA A 49 -0.79 10.98 -20.11
N LEU A 50 -1.12 11.02 -18.80
CA LEU A 50 -2.37 10.50 -18.25
C LEU A 50 -3.57 11.45 -18.49
N GLN A 51 -3.35 12.78 -18.46
CA GLN A 51 -4.43 13.77 -18.57
C GLN A 51 -4.73 14.14 -20.03
N GLU A 52 -3.67 14.46 -20.76
CA GLU A 52 -3.75 14.99 -22.12
C GLU A 52 -3.66 13.90 -23.18
N ARG A 53 -3.23 12.68 -22.78
CA ARG A 53 -2.92 11.56 -23.69
C ARG A 53 -1.85 11.91 -24.72
N GLU A 54 -0.89 12.72 -24.30
CA GLU A 54 0.17 13.25 -25.12
C GLU A 54 1.52 13.04 -24.45
N VAL A 55 2.52 12.70 -25.28
CA VAL A 55 3.90 12.61 -24.85
C VAL A 55 4.81 13.38 -25.80
N MET A 56 5.95 13.82 -25.26
CA MET A 56 7.04 14.41 -26.06
C MET A 56 8.34 13.66 -25.74
N ARG A 57 9.14 13.39 -26.77
CA ARG A 57 10.47 12.85 -26.62
C ARG A 57 11.41 13.87 -25.98
N VAL A 58 12.40 13.40 -25.25
CA VAL A 58 13.44 14.26 -24.68
C VAL A 58 14.24 14.89 -25.84
N GLY A 59 14.44 16.21 -25.75
CA GLY A 59 15.10 16.98 -26.83
C GLY A 59 14.24 17.26 -28.07
N GLY A 60 12.99 16.76 -28.11
CA GLY A 60 12.03 17.02 -29.16
C GLY A 60 10.97 18.04 -28.76
N ASN A 61 10.27 18.57 -29.77
CA ASN A 61 9.14 19.48 -29.62
C ASN A 61 7.84 18.93 -30.22
N ARG A 62 7.88 17.72 -30.77
CA ARG A 62 6.73 17.08 -31.42
C ARG A 62 5.83 16.44 -30.35
N ILE A 63 4.54 16.80 -30.38
CA ILE A 63 3.49 16.16 -29.59
C ILE A 63 3.11 14.84 -30.28
N ILE A 64 3.06 13.77 -29.52
CA ILE A 64 2.68 12.43 -29.95
C ILE A 64 1.47 12.00 -29.12
N HIS A 65 0.33 11.79 -29.79
CA HIS A 65 -0.88 11.31 -29.13
C HIS A 65 -0.75 9.80 -28.84
N VAL A 66 -1.08 9.44 -27.60
CA VAL A 66 -1.02 8.05 -27.12
C VAL A 66 -2.34 7.68 -26.45
N ASP A 67 -2.82 6.47 -26.72
CA ASP A 67 -3.96 5.88 -26.04
C ASP A 67 -3.45 4.63 -25.31
N VAL A 68 -3.17 4.77 -24.01
CA VAL A 68 -2.51 3.75 -23.21
C VAL A 68 -3.26 3.57 -21.89
N ARG A 69 -3.58 2.32 -21.57
CA ARG A 69 -4.01 1.96 -20.22
C ARG A 69 -2.78 1.87 -19.33
N VAL A 70 -2.75 2.63 -18.24
CA VAL A 70 -1.65 2.57 -17.27
C VAL A 70 -2.09 1.76 -16.05
N VAL A 71 -1.23 0.83 -15.64
CA VAL A 71 -1.29 0.11 -14.37
C VAL A 71 -0.02 0.47 -13.61
N ALA A 72 -0.18 1.05 -12.43
CA ALA A 72 0.94 1.46 -11.58
C ALA A 72 1.02 0.57 -10.35
N ALA A 73 2.23 0.20 -9.95
CA ALA A 73 2.51 -0.52 -8.72
C ALA A 73 3.45 0.30 -7.83
N THR A 74 3.29 0.15 -6.54
CA THR A 74 4.12 0.77 -5.51
C THR A 74 4.25 -0.18 -4.33
N ASN A 75 5.38 -0.17 -3.67
CA ASN A 75 5.63 -0.89 -2.43
C ASN A 75 5.55 0.02 -1.18
N GLU A 76 5.35 1.34 -1.38
CA GLU A 76 5.21 2.33 -0.33
C GLU A 76 3.84 3.02 -0.39
N ALA A 77 3.39 3.59 0.73
CA ALA A 77 2.18 4.38 0.79
C ALA A 77 2.36 5.72 0.07
N LEU A 78 1.82 5.85 -1.14
CA LEU A 78 1.91 7.09 -1.93
C LEU A 78 1.31 8.30 -1.21
N GLU A 79 0.30 8.10 -0.36
CA GLU A 79 -0.29 9.16 0.48
C GLU A 79 0.74 9.77 1.43
N GLN A 80 1.64 8.95 1.97
CA GLN A 80 2.74 9.44 2.81
C GLN A 80 3.71 10.27 1.98
N LYS A 81 4.11 9.79 0.80
CA LYS A 81 4.97 10.53 -0.14
C LYS A 81 4.36 11.87 -0.56
N VAL A 82 3.04 11.93 -0.71
CA VAL A 82 2.32 13.19 -0.98
C VAL A 82 2.39 14.13 0.21
N ARG A 83 2.24 13.64 1.46
CA ARG A 83 2.39 14.47 2.67
C ARG A 83 3.81 15.00 2.85
N GLU A 84 4.81 14.19 2.51
CA GLU A 84 6.23 14.55 2.54
C GLU A 84 6.65 15.48 1.39
N GLY A 85 5.78 15.69 0.39
CA GLY A 85 6.05 16.53 -0.77
C GLY A 85 6.96 15.89 -1.84
N SER A 86 7.33 14.62 -1.68
CA SER A 86 8.15 13.87 -2.64
C SER A 86 7.34 13.31 -3.82
N PHE A 87 6.01 13.21 -3.67
CA PHE A 87 5.09 12.78 -4.72
C PHE A 87 3.98 13.81 -4.93
N ARG A 88 3.64 14.10 -6.18
CA ARG A 88 2.63 15.10 -6.53
C ARG A 88 1.23 14.60 -6.21
N ARG A 89 0.44 15.43 -5.56
CA ARG A 89 -0.95 15.13 -5.19
C ARG A 89 -1.85 14.91 -6.42
N ASP A 90 -1.69 15.72 -7.48
CA ASP A 90 -2.46 15.61 -8.71
C ASP A 90 -2.21 14.28 -9.44
N LEU A 91 -0.96 13.84 -9.52
CA LEU A 91 -0.58 12.55 -10.08
C LEU A 91 -1.14 11.39 -9.24
N TYR A 92 -1.03 11.48 -7.91
CA TYR A 92 -1.60 10.48 -7.00
C TYR A 92 -3.08 10.24 -7.30
N TYR A 93 -3.92 11.29 -7.33
CA TYR A 93 -5.35 11.11 -7.62
C TYR A 93 -5.63 10.58 -9.02
N ARG A 94 -4.75 10.83 -9.98
CA ARG A 94 -4.92 10.29 -11.33
C ARG A 94 -4.58 8.80 -11.42
N LEU A 95 -3.60 8.34 -10.65
CA LEU A 95 -3.22 6.92 -10.56
C LEU A 95 -4.18 6.11 -9.69
N SER A 96 -4.64 6.68 -8.57
CA SER A 96 -5.47 6.01 -7.56
C SER A 96 -6.96 5.96 -7.93
N THR A 97 -7.31 5.92 -9.23
CA THR A 97 -8.71 5.82 -9.68
C THR A 97 -9.34 4.49 -9.30
N LEU A 98 -8.58 3.41 -9.34
CA LEU A 98 -9.00 2.06 -8.94
C LEU A 98 -7.87 1.38 -8.17
N PRO A 99 -7.76 1.63 -6.86
CA PRO A 99 -6.72 1.02 -6.05
C PRO A 99 -7.00 -0.46 -5.82
N VAL A 100 -5.96 -1.28 -5.93
CA VAL A 100 -5.98 -2.71 -5.62
C VAL A 100 -4.91 -2.96 -4.55
N LEU A 101 -5.33 -3.42 -3.38
CA LEU A 101 -4.43 -3.82 -2.31
C LEU A 101 -4.11 -5.31 -2.46
N ILE A 102 -2.82 -5.63 -2.53
CA ILE A 102 -2.32 -7.01 -2.53
C ILE A 102 -1.87 -7.32 -1.11
N PRO A 103 -2.54 -8.23 -0.39
CA PRO A 103 -2.17 -8.57 0.98
C PRO A 103 -0.82 -9.31 1.01
N PRO A 104 -0.03 -9.16 2.10
CA PRO A 104 1.19 -9.92 2.29
C PRO A 104 0.89 -11.42 2.46
N LEU A 105 1.92 -12.25 2.27
CA LEU A 105 1.77 -13.71 2.32
C LEU A 105 1.18 -14.21 3.64
N THR A 106 1.51 -13.56 4.76
CA THR A 106 0.99 -13.86 6.10
C THR A 106 -0.52 -13.70 6.25
N GLU A 107 -1.14 -12.85 5.43
CA GLU A 107 -2.58 -12.59 5.46
C GLU A 107 -3.37 -13.45 4.46
N ARG A 108 -2.67 -14.31 3.72
CA ARG A 108 -3.25 -15.13 2.66
C ARG A 108 -3.49 -16.58 3.07
N GLY A 109 -3.44 -16.87 4.38
CA GLY A 109 -3.71 -18.19 4.92
C GLY A 109 -2.83 -19.28 4.32
N ASP A 110 -3.43 -20.33 3.79
CA ASP A 110 -2.72 -21.50 3.24
C ASP A 110 -2.21 -21.30 1.79
N ASP A 111 -2.34 -20.10 1.20
CA ASP A 111 -1.79 -19.81 -0.13
C ASP A 111 -0.28 -20.07 -0.22
N MET A 112 0.44 -19.97 0.90
CA MET A 112 1.86 -20.30 0.95
C MET A 112 2.15 -21.73 0.51
N PHE A 113 1.27 -22.68 0.80
CA PHE A 113 1.45 -24.08 0.39
C PHE A 113 1.10 -24.29 -1.08
N LEU A 114 0.08 -23.58 -1.57
CA LEU A 114 -0.26 -23.59 -2.99
C LEU A 114 0.88 -22.99 -3.83
N LEU A 115 1.48 -21.90 -3.37
CA LEU A 115 2.64 -21.28 -4.01
C LEU A 115 3.88 -22.15 -3.92
N THR A 116 4.13 -22.81 -2.80
CA THR A 116 5.22 -23.80 -2.65
C THR A 116 5.07 -24.91 -3.68
N ASP A 117 3.88 -25.47 -3.83
CA ASP A 117 3.58 -26.50 -4.81
C ASP A 117 3.72 -26.00 -6.25
N HIS A 118 3.32 -24.76 -6.51
CA HIS A 118 3.49 -24.13 -7.82
C HIS A 118 4.97 -23.98 -8.18
N PHE A 119 5.77 -23.38 -7.30
CA PHE A 119 7.21 -23.19 -7.54
C PHE A 119 7.95 -24.53 -7.61
N ARG A 120 7.61 -25.50 -6.75
CA ARG A 120 8.17 -26.84 -6.82
C ARG A 120 7.98 -27.46 -8.20
N ARG A 121 6.77 -27.37 -8.79
CA ARG A 121 6.50 -27.91 -10.14
C ARG A 121 7.19 -27.12 -11.24
N GLU A 122 7.15 -25.79 -11.14
CA GLU A 122 7.80 -24.88 -12.10
C GLU A 122 9.31 -25.16 -12.20
N LEU A 123 9.96 -25.39 -11.05
CA LEU A 123 11.39 -25.61 -10.93
C LEU A 123 11.80 -27.09 -11.02
N GLY A 124 10.86 -28.02 -11.22
CA GLY A 124 11.13 -29.45 -11.40
C GLY A 124 11.49 -30.20 -10.12
N GLY A 125 11.12 -29.68 -8.95
CA GLY A 125 11.38 -30.31 -7.65
C GLY A 125 10.38 -31.41 -7.31
N THR A 126 10.83 -32.40 -6.52
CA THR A 126 10.04 -33.57 -6.08
C THR A 126 9.89 -33.70 -4.56
N PHE A 127 10.40 -32.74 -3.80
CA PHE A 127 10.40 -32.76 -2.34
C PHE A 127 9.00 -32.67 -1.70
N ARG A 128 8.90 -33.08 -0.43
CA ARG A 128 7.73 -32.91 0.42
C ARG A 128 8.13 -32.15 1.69
N LEU A 129 7.23 -31.30 2.17
CA LEU A 129 7.44 -30.62 3.46
C LEU A 129 6.91 -31.49 4.59
N SER A 130 7.73 -31.70 5.63
CA SER A 130 7.28 -32.33 6.87
C SER A 130 6.31 -31.43 7.64
N GLU A 131 5.49 -32.00 8.53
CA GLU A 131 4.54 -31.20 9.33
C GLU A 131 5.21 -30.11 10.19
N PRO A 132 6.36 -30.37 10.84
CA PRO A 132 7.09 -29.31 11.56
C PRO A 132 7.48 -28.11 10.65
N VAL A 133 7.87 -28.36 9.41
CA VAL A 133 8.21 -27.30 8.43
C VAL A 133 6.96 -26.54 8.03
N LYS A 134 5.83 -27.20 7.82
CA LYS A 134 4.57 -26.52 7.53
C LYS A 134 4.13 -25.63 8.69
N ASP A 135 4.30 -26.09 9.92
CA ASP A 135 4.00 -25.30 11.12
C ASP A 135 4.94 -24.10 11.28
N PHE A 136 6.20 -24.26 10.92
CA PHE A 136 7.14 -23.15 10.84
C PHE A 136 6.69 -22.13 9.79
N PHE A 137 6.32 -22.57 8.58
CA PHE A 137 5.86 -21.71 7.51
C PHE A 137 4.64 -20.85 7.91
N ARG A 138 3.68 -21.45 8.64
CA ARG A 138 2.49 -20.71 9.14
C ARG A 138 2.86 -19.62 10.15
N ARG A 139 3.92 -19.81 10.93
CA ARG A 139 4.34 -18.86 11.98
C ARG A 139 5.38 -17.85 11.49
N HIS A 140 6.08 -18.15 10.42
CA HIS A 140 7.11 -17.28 9.88
C HIS A 140 6.52 -15.98 9.32
N ALA A 141 7.20 -14.85 9.57
CA ALA A 141 6.70 -13.51 9.21
C ALA A 141 6.79 -13.18 7.72
N TRP A 142 7.53 -13.97 6.95
CA TRP A 142 7.73 -13.79 5.50
C TRP A 142 8.04 -12.34 5.07
N PRO A 143 9.06 -11.67 5.63
CA PRO A 143 9.37 -10.28 5.28
C PRO A 143 9.67 -10.08 3.78
N GLY A 144 10.25 -11.09 3.12
CA GLY A 144 10.46 -11.11 1.67
C GLY A 144 9.27 -11.62 0.87
N ASN A 145 8.12 -11.90 1.55
CA ASN A 145 6.88 -12.38 0.93
C ASN A 145 7.12 -13.57 -0.03
N ILE A 146 6.53 -13.50 -1.22
CA ILE A 146 6.60 -14.57 -2.23
C ILE A 146 8.03 -14.77 -2.75
N ARG A 147 8.87 -13.72 -2.79
CA ARG A 147 10.28 -13.86 -3.20
C ARG A 147 11.07 -14.72 -2.22
N GLU A 148 10.84 -14.52 -0.93
CA GLU A 148 11.48 -15.32 0.13
C GLU A 148 11.02 -16.78 0.07
N LEU A 149 9.71 -16.99 -0.11
CA LEU A 149 9.16 -18.33 -0.28
C LEU A 149 9.74 -19.04 -1.50
N ARG A 150 9.84 -18.37 -2.64
CA ARG A 150 10.46 -18.93 -3.85
C ARG A 150 11.92 -19.30 -3.63
N ASN A 151 12.70 -18.44 -2.98
CA ASN A 151 14.10 -18.72 -2.65
C ASN A 151 14.23 -19.95 -1.73
N ALA A 152 13.31 -20.11 -0.76
CA ALA A 152 13.28 -21.29 0.09
C ALA A 152 12.98 -22.56 -0.72
N VAL A 153 12.05 -22.51 -1.65
CA VAL A 153 11.75 -23.64 -2.55
C VAL A 153 12.95 -23.99 -3.44
N GLU A 154 13.60 -22.98 -4.04
CA GLU A 154 14.83 -23.18 -4.82
C GLU A 154 15.91 -23.85 -3.97
N TYR A 155 16.10 -23.40 -2.73
CA TYR A 155 17.07 -24.00 -1.80
C TYR A 155 16.76 -25.48 -1.54
N PHE A 156 15.50 -25.86 -1.29
CA PHE A 156 15.10 -27.25 -1.08
C PHE A 156 15.40 -28.14 -2.28
N ILE A 157 15.22 -27.62 -3.48
CA ILE A 157 15.55 -28.36 -4.71
C ILE A 157 17.07 -28.58 -4.82
N TYR A 158 17.87 -27.57 -4.45
CA TYR A 158 19.34 -27.70 -4.47
C TYR A 158 19.88 -28.67 -3.41
N THR A 159 19.21 -28.83 -2.25
CA THR A 159 19.61 -29.83 -1.26
C THR A 159 19.39 -31.26 -1.75
N GLY A 160 18.43 -31.46 -2.64
CA GLY A 160 18.12 -32.77 -3.24
C GLY A 160 17.44 -33.73 -2.30
N HIS A 161 16.98 -33.29 -1.13
CA HIS A 161 16.25 -34.14 -0.18
C HIS A 161 14.81 -34.32 -0.63
N GLU A 162 14.29 -35.54 -0.51
CA GLU A 162 12.87 -35.84 -0.85
C GLU A 162 11.92 -35.38 0.26
N ASP A 163 12.31 -35.52 1.52
CA ASP A 163 11.55 -35.08 2.70
C ASP A 163 12.31 -33.94 3.38
N ILE A 164 11.73 -32.74 3.39
CA ILE A 164 12.32 -31.55 3.98
C ILE A 164 11.96 -31.47 5.45
N GLY A 165 12.98 -31.59 6.30
CA GLY A 165 12.93 -31.40 7.74
C GLY A 165 13.28 -29.98 8.20
N MET A 166 13.23 -29.72 9.50
CA MET A 166 13.62 -28.43 10.08
C MET A 166 15.12 -28.13 9.90
N GLU A 167 15.93 -29.16 9.80
CA GLU A 167 17.38 -29.11 9.54
C GLU A 167 17.72 -28.68 8.11
N ASP A 168 16.78 -28.84 7.19
CA ASP A 168 16.94 -28.49 5.77
C ASP A 168 16.51 -27.05 5.47
N LEU A 169 15.99 -26.31 6.44
CA LEU A 169 15.56 -24.94 6.24
C LEU A 169 16.75 -24.02 5.92
N PRO A 170 16.63 -23.14 4.91
CA PRO A 170 17.69 -22.21 4.60
C PRO A 170 17.96 -21.29 5.80
N PRO A 171 19.24 -21.05 6.15
CA PRO A 171 19.61 -20.18 7.28
C PRO A 171 19.00 -18.77 7.18
N THR A 172 18.70 -18.31 5.99
CA THR A 172 18.10 -17.00 5.74
C THR A 172 16.73 -16.84 6.37
N LEU A 173 15.96 -17.92 6.53
CA LEU A 173 14.65 -17.85 7.20
C LEU A 173 14.76 -17.55 8.71
N PHE A 174 15.88 -17.89 9.32
CA PHE A 174 16.14 -17.60 10.74
C PHE A 174 16.76 -16.21 10.98
N LEU A 175 17.34 -15.59 9.94
CA LEU A 175 17.89 -14.24 10.03
C LEU A 175 16.77 -13.16 10.10
N SER A 176 15.57 -13.53 9.72
CA SER A 176 14.39 -12.66 9.71
C SER A 176 13.72 -12.53 11.09
N GLU A 177 14.21 -13.20 12.13
CA GLU A 177 13.71 -13.10 13.52
C GLU A 177 14.18 -11.84 14.26
N GLY A 178 14.95 -10.95 13.63
CA GLY A 178 15.11 -9.58 14.11
C GLY A 178 13.75 -8.85 14.07
N PRO A 179 13.57 -7.77 14.85
CA PRO A 179 12.31 -7.03 14.84
C PRO A 179 12.00 -6.68 13.39
N ALA A 180 10.95 -7.28 12.86
CA ALA A 180 10.52 -7.09 11.49
C ALA A 180 10.57 -5.59 11.18
N LEU A 181 11.42 -5.19 10.22
CA LEU A 181 11.17 -4.00 9.44
C LEU A 181 9.87 -4.29 8.69
N ARG A 182 8.77 -4.22 9.43
CA ARG A 182 7.47 -4.02 8.81
C ARG A 182 7.66 -2.79 7.94
N PRO A 183 7.54 -2.87 6.61
CA PRO A 183 7.05 -1.71 5.91
C PRO A 183 5.78 -1.40 6.69
N ALA A 184 5.72 -0.21 7.30
CA ALA A 184 4.52 0.20 7.97
C ALA A 184 3.42 -0.01 6.93
N ALA A 185 2.62 -1.05 7.12
CA ALA A 185 1.33 -1.12 6.46
C ALA A 185 0.74 0.28 6.68
N PRO A 186 0.24 0.96 5.65
CA PRO A 186 -0.45 2.21 5.87
C PRO A 186 -1.38 1.88 7.02
N PRO A 187 -1.44 2.70 8.10
CA PRO A 187 -2.28 2.37 9.21
C PRO A 187 -3.64 2.09 8.58
N VAL A 188 -4.02 0.81 8.54
CA VAL A 188 -5.41 0.45 8.40
C VAL A 188 -6.02 1.30 9.50
N PRO A 189 -6.92 2.26 9.19
CA PRO A 189 -7.53 3.07 10.24
C PRO A 189 -7.97 2.04 11.25
N ALA A 190 -7.35 2.03 12.43
CA ALA A 190 -7.66 1.07 13.48
C ALA A 190 -9.17 1.10 13.54
N GLU A 191 -9.82 -0.06 13.38
CA GLU A 191 -11.29 -0.07 13.45
C GLU A 191 -11.64 0.80 14.61
N PRO A 192 -12.39 1.90 14.41
CA PRO A 192 -12.53 2.92 15.41
C PRO A 192 -12.93 2.20 16.69
N SER A 193 -12.16 2.34 17.76
CA SER A 193 -12.36 1.61 19.00
C SER A 193 -13.85 1.70 19.34
N GLY A 194 -14.44 0.67 19.93
CA GLY A 194 -15.86 0.71 20.27
C GLY A 194 -16.25 2.02 20.97
N SER A 195 -15.30 2.62 21.69
CA SER A 195 -15.36 3.94 22.30
C SER A 195 -15.48 5.09 21.28
N PHE A 196 -14.70 5.05 20.19
CA PHE A 196 -14.76 6.06 19.12
C PHE A 196 -16.07 5.96 18.34
N GLN A 197 -16.50 4.74 17.98
CA GLN A 197 -17.78 4.51 17.29
C GLN A 197 -18.95 4.96 18.15
N PHE A 198 -18.90 4.70 19.46
CA PHE A 198 -19.92 5.17 20.41
C PHE A 198 -20.01 6.70 20.42
N VAL A 199 -18.88 7.41 20.60
CA VAL A 199 -18.86 8.88 20.62
C VAL A 199 -19.35 9.44 19.28
N LEU A 200 -18.91 8.89 18.15
CA LEU A 200 -19.35 9.32 16.83
C LEU A 200 -20.87 9.15 16.62
N SER A 201 -21.41 7.99 16.98
CA SER A 201 -22.86 7.72 16.86
C SER A 201 -23.71 8.67 17.69
N ARG A 202 -23.24 9.03 18.90
CA ARG A 202 -23.95 9.95 19.79
C ARG A 202 -23.90 11.40 19.31
N LEU A 203 -22.73 11.84 18.80
CA LEU A 203 -22.61 13.16 18.20
C LEU A 203 -23.45 13.27 16.93
N TYR A 204 -23.52 12.23 16.11
CA TYR A 204 -24.36 12.19 14.92
C TYR A 204 -25.85 12.34 15.27
N ALA A 205 -26.34 11.54 16.23
CA ALA A 205 -27.74 11.63 16.72
C ALA A 205 -28.06 13.00 17.31
N ALA A 206 -27.12 13.61 18.04
CA ALA A 206 -27.26 14.94 18.58
C ALA A 206 -27.29 16.03 17.49
N SER A 207 -26.51 15.87 16.43
CA SER A 207 -26.49 16.77 15.27
C SER A 207 -27.81 16.73 14.51
N GLU A 208 -28.39 15.55 14.27
CA GLU A 208 -29.72 15.42 13.67
C GLU A 208 -30.83 16.05 14.55
N ALA A 209 -30.68 15.99 15.88
CA ALA A 209 -31.61 16.61 16.82
C ALA A 209 -31.35 18.12 16.99
N GLY A 210 -30.34 18.70 16.38
CA GLY A 210 -29.95 20.10 16.48
C GLY A 210 -29.47 20.50 17.89
N THR A 211 -29.07 19.53 18.75
CA THR A 211 -28.68 19.76 20.14
C THR A 211 -27.16 19.52 20.32
N PRO A 212 -26.40 20.52 20.82
CA PRO A 212 -24.98 20.32 21.07
C PRO A 212 -24.76 19.35 22.25
N MET A 213 -23.84 18.39 22.09
CA MET A 213 -23.57 17.38 23.11
C MET A 213 -22.28 17.69 23.88
N GLY A 214 -22.38 17.79 25.20
CA GLY A 214 -21.24 18.05 26.07
C GLY A 214 -20.52 16.76 26.50
N ARG A 215 -19.26 16.91 26.96
CA ARG A 215 -18.45 15.79 27.46
C ARG A 215 -19.09 15.02 28.60
N GLU A 216 -19.76 15.72 29.52
CA GLU A 216 -20.44 15.10 30.65
C GLU A 216 -21.64 14.26 30.20
N THR A 217 -22.37 14.72 29.20
CA THR A 217 -23.50 13.98 28.61
C THR A 217 -22.99 12.70 27.93
N LEU A 218 -21.90 12.78 27.16
CA LEU A 218 -21.25 11.59 26.52
C LEU A 218 -20.83 10.57 27.59
N LEU A 219 -20.24 11.01 28.70
CA LEU A 219 -19.83 10.12 29.79
C LEU A 219 -21.00 9.47 30.51
N ARG A 220 -22.09 10.21 30.69
CA ARG A 220 -23.31 9.66 31.29
C ARG A 220 -23.92 8.60 30.40
N GLU A 221 -24.10 8.89 29.13
CA GLU A 221 -24.66 7.94 28.16
C GLU A 221 -23.76 6.72 27.96
N ALA A 222 -22.42 6.89 28.01
CA ALA A 222 -21.49 5.78 27.97
C ALA A 222 -21.67 4.82 29.18
N ARG A 223 -21.88 5.39 30.37
CA ARG A 223 -22.16 4.56 31.57
C ARG A 223 -23.49 3.81 31.44
N GLU A 224 -24.52 4.45 30.93
CA GLU A 224 -25.84 3.83 30.69
C GLU A 224 -25.73 2.70 29.66
N ALA A 225 -24.92 2.90 28.60
CA ALA A 225 -24.64 1.90 27.55
C ALA A 225 -23.60 0.86 27.96
N ARG A 226 -23.02 0.90 29.15
CA ARG A 226 -21.93 0.05 29.66
C ARG A 226 -20.69 0.08 28.79
N VAL A 227 -20.43 1.21 28.14
CA VAL A 227 -19.19 1.42 27.37
C VAL A 227 -18.13 2.01 28.30
N PRO A 228 -16.95 1.37 28.47
CA PRO A 228 -15.90 1.89 29.33
C PRO A 228 -15.26 3.12 28.67
N LEU A 229 -15.62 4.31 29.12
CA LEU A 229 -15.10 5.60 28.67
C LEU A 229 -14.65 6.45 29.84
N SER A 230 -13.39 6.89 29.80
CA SER A 230 -12.85 7.86 30.77
C SER A 230 -12.95 9.30 30.25
N GLN A 231 -12.84 10.29 31.14
CA GLN A 231 -12.80 11.70 30.74
C GLN A 231 -11.64 12.04 29.81
N ARG A 232 -10.50 11.33 29.96
CA ARG A 232 -9.32 11.50 29.12
C ARG A 232 -9.60 10.99 27.71
N GLU A 233 -10.14 9.78 27.57
CA GLU A 233 -10.46 9.19 26.28
C GLU A 233 -11.49 10.00 25.49
N VAL A 234 -12.57 10.48 26.13
CA VAL A 234 -13.54 11.37 25.48
C VAL A 234 -12.86 12.63 24.93
N ARG A 235 -11.95 13.23 25.70
CA ARG A 235 -11.21 14.41 25.25
C ARG A 235 -10.32 14.11 24.07
N ASP A 236 -9.59 12.99 24.11
CA ASP A 236 -8.64 12.60 23.07
C ASP A 236 -9.40 12.22 21.77
N ILE A 237 -10.52 11.49 21.87
CA ILE A 237 -11.42 11.18 20.74
C ILE A 237 -11.99 12.45 20.11
N LEU A 238 -12.48 13.39 20.90
CA LEU A 238 -13.04 14.66 20.39
C LEU A 238 -11.95 15.53 19.74
N ALA A 239 -10.72 15.49 20.23
CA ALA A 239 -9.58 16.19 19.62
C ALA A 239 -9.22 15.57 18.27
N ASP A 240 -9.21 14.25 18.17
CA ASP A 240 -8.96 13.52 16.91
C ASP A 240 -10.07 13.79 15.89
N MET A 241 -11.34 13.75 16.30
CA MET A 241 -12.48 14.08 15.43
C MET A 241 -12.40 15.52 14.92
N ALA A 242 -11.98 16.46 15.76
CA ALA A 242 -11.80 17.85 15.36
C ALA A 242 -10.63 18.02 14.37
N ALA A 243 -9.52 17.29 14.58
CA ALA A 243 -8.38 17.29 13.67
C ALA A 243 -8.72 16.70 12.30
N GLN A 244 -9.62 15.72 12.25
CA GLN A 244 -10.13 15.09 11.03
C GLN A 244 -11.28 15.89 10.37
N GLY A 245 -11.73 16.99 10.98
CA GLY A 245 -12.85 17.79 10.48
C GLY A 245 -14.23 17.15 10.67
N LEU A 246 -14.32 16.07 11.47
CA LEU A 246 -15.55 15.34 11.75
C LEU A 246 -16.40 15.95 12.86
N ALA A 247 -15.83 16.81 13.69
CA ALA A 247 -16.55 17.49 14.77
C ALA A 247 -16.01 18.90 15.03
N ARG A 248 -16.90 19.83 15.43
CA ARG A 248 -16.51 21.15 15.93
C ARG A 248 -16.56 21.15 17.46
N VAL A 249 -15.41 21.36 18.10
CA VAL A 249 -15.30 21.45 19.56
C VAL A 249 -15.27 22.90 19.97
N SER A 250 -16.30 23.38 20.66
CA SER A 250 -16.35 24.74 21.24
C SER A 250 -15.91 24.75 22.71
N ARG A 251 -15.17 25.80 23.12
CA ARG A 251 -14.86 26.02 24.54
C ARG A 251 -16.05 26.78 25.22
N GLY A 252 -16.66 26.17 26.23
CA GLY A 252 -17.72 26.78 26.98
C GLY A 252 -19.01 25.93 27.10
N ARG A 253 -20.16 26.55 27.38
CA ARG A 253 -21.43 25.87 27.53
C ARG A 253 -22.06 25.34 26.22
N GLY A 254 -21.40 25.53 25.09
CA GLY A 254 -21.93 25.20 23.74
C GLY A 254 -21.83 23.74 23.29
N GLY A 255 -21.13 22.89 24.03
CA GLY A 255 -20.96 21.47 23.63
C GLY A 255 -20.17 21.24 22.34
N SER A 256 -20.08 19.97 21.90
CA SER A 256 -19.46 19.54 20.63
C SER A 256 -20.55 19.17 19.63
N GLN A 257 -20.33 19.49 18.33
CA GLN A 257 -21.22 19.17 17.21
C GLN A 257 -20.40 18.54 16.08
N LEU A 258 -21.04 17.71 15.27
CA LEU A 258 -20.49 17.17 14.01
C LEU A 258 -20.48 18.23 12.92
#